data_12c724748bf6a933172919772610c523
#
_entry.id   12c724748bf6a933172919772610c523
#
_cell.length_a   1.000
_cell.length_b   1.000
_cell.length_c   1.000
_cell.angle_alpha   90.00
_cell.angle_beta   90.00
_cell.angle_gamma   90.00
#
_symmetry.space_group_name_H-M   'P 1'
#
loop_
_entity.id
_entity.type
_entity.pdbx_description
1 polymer ?
#
loop_
_entity_poly.entity_id
_entity_poly.type
_entity_poly.pdbx_seq_one_letter_code
_entity_poly.pdbx_strand_id
1 'polypeptide(L)' 'MNDTHKGHKIIVSTSRLAATRWERRLTVIWSEDGQGRLSKLIVNSAFRVRREAEIEGLTFAKKWIDDGKPDLSSNPGS' A
#
# COMPACT_ATOMS: atom_id res chain seq x y z
N MET A 1 7.97 -0.89 -7.36
CA MET A 1 6.96 -0.57 -8.40
C MET A 1 6.21 0.67 -8.02
N ASN A 2 6.02 1.57 -8.94
CA ASN A 2 5.34 2.85 -8.71
C ASN A 2 4.17 2.99 -9.68
N ASP A 3 3.09 3.59 -9.20
CA ASP A 3 1.92 3.87 -10.03
C ASP A 3 1.22 5.11 -9.48
N THR A 4 0.26 5.62 -10.22
CA THR A 4 -0.58 6.74 -9.77
C THR A 4 -2.04 6.36 -9.93
N HIS A 5 -2.87 6.89 -9.03
CA HIS A 5 -4.31 6.63 -9.05
C HIS A 5 -5.04 7.82 -8.43
N LYS A 6 -5.90 8.46 -9.20
CA LYS A 6 -6.67 9.63 -8.74
C LYS A 6 -5.83 10.68 -8.04
N GLY A 7 -4.69 11.02 -8.63
CA GLY A 7 -3.78 12.03 -8.07
C GLY A 7 -2.93 11.55 -6.92
N HIS A 8 -2.99 10.28 -6.57
CA HIS A 8 -2.19 9.69 -5.51
C HIS A 8 -1.02 8.91 -6.13
N LYS A 9 0.17 9.11 -5.58
CA LYS A 9 1.34 8.33 -5.98
C LYS A 9 1.44 7.10 -5.08
N ILE A 10 1.54 5.93 -5.70
CA ILE A 10 1.62 4.66 -5.00
C ILE A 10 3.00 4.07 -5.21
N ILE A 11 3.67 3.73 -4.12
CA ILE A 11 4.97 3.06 -4.15
C ILE A 11 4.81 1.72 -3.46
N VAL A 12 5.10 0.65 -4.20
CA VAL A 12 5.06 -0.71 -3.66
C VAL A 12 6.49 -1.21 -3.51
N SER A 13 6.86 -1.53 -2.28
CA SER A 13 8.14 -2.15 -1.97
C SER A 13 7.90 -3.55 -1.45
N THR A 14 8.74 -4.49 -1.84
CA THR A 14 8.67 -5.86 -1.36
C THR A 14 9.96 -6.25 -0.67
N SER A 15 9.82 -7.05 0.37
CA SER A 15 10.97 -7.60 1.11
C SER A 15 10.77 -9.10 1.26
N ARG A 16 11.83 -9.86 1.06
CA ARG A 16 11.79 -11.30 1.22
C ARG A 16 11.96 -11.64 2.70
N LEU A 17 10.97 -12.29 3.29
CA LEU A 17 11.01 -12.71 4.69
C LEU A 17 11.53 -14.14 4.84
N ALA A 18 11.19 -15.00 3.87
CA ALA A 18 11.61 -16.40 3.84
C ALA A 18 11.59 -16.88 2.40
N ALA A 19 11.99 -18.12 2.15
CA ALA A 19 12.11 -18.67 0.80
C ALA A 19 10.83 -18.50 -0.04
N THR A 20 9.65 -18.59 0.61
CA THR A 20 8.36 -18.53 -0.08
C THR A 20 7.45 -17.44 0.49
N ARG A 21 8.01 -16.48 1.22
CA ARG A 21 7.22 -15.41 1.82
C ARG A 21 7.80 -14.06 1.47
N TRP A 22 6.94 -13.19 0.97
CA TRP A 22 7.27 -11.81 0.66
C TRP A 22 6.34 -10.90 1.45
N GLU A 23 6.92 -9.90 2.09
CA GLU A 23 6.18 -8.80 2.69
C GLU A 23 6.06 -7.69 1.66
N ARG A 24 4.92 -7.04 1.63
CA ARG A 24 4.77 -5.83 0.82
C ARG A 24 4.52 -4.63 1.72
N ARG A 25 5.13 -3.53 1.35
CA ARG A 25 4.92 -2.23 2.00
C ARG A 25 4.40 -1.27 0.95
N LEU A 26 3.32 -0.62 1.28
CA LEU A 26 2.69 0.36 0.40
C LEU A 26 2.90 1.73 0.98
N THR A 27 3.34 2.66 0.14
CA THR A 27 3.39 4.08 0.50
C THR A 27 2.50 4.82 -0.48
N VAL A 28 1.55 5.57 0.04
CA VAL A 28 0.65 6.39 -0.76
C VAL A 28 0.90 7.85 -0.41
N ILE A 29 1.17 8.65 -1.42
CA ILE A 29 1.47 10.08 -1.27
C ILE A 29 0.47 10.88 -2.08
N TRP A 30 -0.14 11.88 -1.45
CA TRP A 30 -1.07 12.77 -2.14
C TRP A 30 -0.97 14.18 -1.58
N SER A 31 -1.65 15.12 -2.22
CA SER A 31 -1.74 16.48 -1.74
C SER A 31 -3.17 16.78 -1.34
N GLU A 32 -3.35 17.41 -0.19
CA GLU A 32 -4.65 17.75 0.33
C GLU A 32 -4.59 19.16 0.91
N ASP A 33 -5.43 20.05 0.40
CA ASP A 33 -5.46 21.46 0.80
C ASP A 33 -4.09 22.15 0.73
N GLY A 34 -3.32 21.82 -0.31
CA GLY A 34 -1.98 22.36 -0.51
C GLY A 34 -0.90 21.72 0.37
N GLN A 35 -1.25 20.73 1.16
CA GLN A 35 -0.30 20.02 2.02
C GLN A 35 -0.07 18.60 1.53
N GLY A 36 1.20 18.19 1.57
CA GLY A 36 1.55 16.82 1.28
C GLY A 36 1.10 15.87 2.38
N ARG A 37 0.48 14.77 1.99
CA ARG A 37 0.07 13.70 2.90
C ARG A 37 0.76 12.41 2.50
N LEU A 38 1.02 11.57 3.48
CA LEU A 38 1.66 10.28 3.26
C LEU A 38 1.04 9.25 4.19
N SER A 39 0.74 8.08 3.64
CA SER A 39 0.30 6.95 4.43
C SER A 39 1.13 5.73 4.08
N LYS A 40 1.51 4.97 5.09
CA LYS A 40 2.26 3.73 4.92
C LYS A 40 1.37 2.57 5.36
N LEU A 41 1.21 1.62 4.47
CA LEU A 41 0.41 0.43 4.70
C LEU A 41 1.32 -0.78 4.64
N ILE A 42 1.33 -1.57 5.70
CA ILE A 42 2.12 -2.80 5.75
C ILE A 42 1.15 -3.96 5.74
N VAL A 43 1.29 -4.82 4.74
CA VAL A 43 0.44 -5.99 4.61
C VAL A 43 1.31 -7.23 4.62
N ASN A 44 1.18 -8.01 5.67
CA ASN A 44 1.88 -9.28 5.80
C ASN A 44 1.05 -10.36 5.13
N SER A 45 1.46 -10.75 3.95
CA SER A 45 0.81 -11.80 3.19
C SER A 45 1.86 -12.76 2.65
N ALA A 46 1.51 -14.02 2.57
CA ALA A 46 2.39 -15.02 1.99
C ALA A 46 2.23 -15.00 0.47
N PHE A 47 3.24 -14.51 -0.22
CA PHE A 47 3.32 -14.54 -1.67
C PHE A 47 4.53 -15.37 -2.07
N ARG A 48 4.36 -16.21 -3.06
CA ARG A 48 5.45 -17.02 -3.59
C ARG A 48 6.29 -16.25 -4.59
N VAL A 49 5.67 -15.31 -5.29
CA VAL A 49 6.29 -14.58 -6.37
C VAL A 49 6.22 -13.10 -6.05
N ARG A 50 7.36 -12.42 -6.16
CA ARG A 50 7.46 -10.99 -5.93
C ARG A 50 6.46 -10.19 -6.77
N ARG A 51 6.32 -10.57 -8.05
CA ARG A 51 5.42 -9.88 -8.96
C ARG A 51 3.97 -9.93 -8.50
N GLU A 52 3.53 -11.06 -7.95
CA GLU A 52 2.18 -11.17 -7.40
C GLU A 52 1.99 -10.22 -6.23
N ALA A 53 2.97 -10.13 -5.35
CA ALA A 53 2.92 -9.20 -4.22
C ALA A 53 2.81 -7.75 -4.71
N GLU A 54 3.54 -7.39 -5.76
CA GLU A 54 3.49 -6.05 -6.32
C GLU A 54 2.14 -5.73 -6.95
N ILE A 55 1.62 -6.64 -7.77
CA ILE A 55 0.33 -6.44 -8.46
C ILE A 55 -0.80 -6.35 -7.45
N GLU A 56 -0.85 -7.24 -6.49
CA GLU A 56 -1.89 -7.21 -5.47
C GLU A 56 -1.75 -5.99 -4.56
N GLY A 57 -0.52 -5.56 -4.32
CA GLY A 57 -0.26 -4.33 -3.59
C GLY A 57 -0.86 -3.11 -4.28
N LEU A 58 -0.68 -2.99 -5.58
CA LEU A 58 -1.28 -1.91 -6.36
C LEU A 58 -2.80 -1.97 -6.32
N THR A 59 -3.36 -3.15 -6.49
CA THR A 59 -4.81 -3.34 -6.45
C THR A 59 -5.37 -2.95 -5.09
N PHE A 60 -4.71 -3.37 -4.02
CA PHE A 60 -5.10 -3.02 -2.66
C PHE A 60 -5.05 -1.51 -2.44
N ALA A 61 -3.96 -0.86 -2.87
CA ALA A 61 -3.81 0.58 -2.68
C ALA A 61 -4.87 1.36 -3.44
N LYS A 62 -5.16 0.97 -4.68
CA LYS A 62 -6.19 1.63 -5.48
C LYS A 62 -7.57 1.50 -4.85
N LYS A 63 -7.90 0.32 -4.36
CA LYS A 63 -9.16 0.10 -3.65
C LYS A 63 -9.24 0.92 -2.37
N TRP A 64 -8.15 0.97 -1.62
CA TRP A 64 -8.07 1.76 -0.40
C TRP A 64 -8.34 3.25 -0.67
N ILE A 65 -7.76 3.77 -1.75
CA ILE A 65 -8.00 5.15 -2.18
C ILE A 65 -9.47 5.35 -2.57
N ASP A 66 -10.03 4.43 -3.33
CA ASP A 66 -11.42 4.49 -3.80
C ASP A 66 -12.42 4.40 -2.64
N ASP A 67 -12.07 3.68 -1.58
CA ASP A 67 -12.89 3.53 -0.39
C ASP A 67 -12.80 4.73 0.57
N GLY A 68 -12.07 5.77 0.20
CA GLY A 68 -11.93 6.98 0.99
C GLY A 68 -10.77 6.96 1.98
N LYS A 69 -9.81 6.09 1.76
CA LYS A 69 -8.59 5.98 2.58
C LYS A 69 -8.89 5.75 4.07
N PRO A 70 -9.58 4.66 4.41
CA PRO A 70 -9.86 4.36 5.80
C PRO A 70 -8.57 4.12 6.58
N ASP A 71 -8.55 4.51 7.84
CA ASP A 71 -7.39 4.32 8.69
C ASP A 71 -7.25 2.85 9.09
N LEU A 72 -6.33 2.15 8.44
CA LEU A 72 -6.08 0.74 8.71
C LEU A 72 -5.24 0.50 9.96
N SER A 73 -4.53 1.52 10.41
CA SER A 73 -3.74 1.43 11.63
C SER A 73 -4.55 1.87 12.85
N SER A 74 -5.76 2.30 12.64
CA SER A 74 -6.62 2.79 13.70
C SER A 74 -6.92 1.70 14.71
N ASN A 75 -6.74 2.03 15.97
CA ASN A 75 -7.22 1.20 17.03
C ASN A 75 -8.74 1.36 17.12
N PRO A 76 -9.51 0.28 16.97
CA PRO A 76 -10.96 0.38 17.01
C PRO A 76 -11.51 0.93 18.32
N GLY A 77 -10.70 0.95 19.37
CA GLY A 77 -11.10 1.55 20.63
C GLY A 77 -10.88 3.05 20.71
N SER A 78 -10.33 3.64 19.67
CA SER A 78 -10.04 5.07 19.68
C SER A 78 -11.06 5.87 18.94
#